data_0ee7465320a565c19c1475a6f5e10c38
#
_entry.id   0ee7465320a565c19c1475a6f5e10c38
#
_cell.length_a   1.000
_cell.length_b   1.000
_cell.length_c   1.000
_cell.angle_alpha   90.00
_cell.angle_beta   90.00
_cell.angle_gamma   90.00
#
_symmetry.space_group_name_H-M   'P 1'
#
loop_
_entity.id
_entity.type
_entity.pdbx_description
1 polymer ?
#
loop_
_entity_poly.entity_id
_entity_poly.type
_entity_poly.pdbx_seq_one_letter_code
_entity_poly.pdbx_strand_id
1 'polypeptide(L)'
;MFRTRALALAAVASTALALTACGSDSLSEGDASATPEASTSAPTVDEALVAKLPESIKSAGVIKIGTDATYQPNEFLDADGKTVIGMDVDLFDAVMAKFGVKTEWVPSAFDAIILGVQSGKYDVGVSSFTVNNERMAQATMVSYFKAGTQWVTQKGNPKAINPDDACGKTVAVQKGTVQADVDLPARQKACTDAGKPEINVLVDADQAKVTASVQSGKADAMLV
;
A
#
# COMPACT_ATOMS: atom_id res chain seq x y z
N MET A 1 20.87 3.49 66.78
CA MET A 1 22.29 3.89 67.00
C MET A 1 22.64 4.91 65.92
N PHE A 2 22.92 6.08 66.41
CA PHE A 2 23.37 7.28 65.70
C PHE A 2 24.66 7.08 64.93
N ARG A 3 24.83 7.70 63.78
CA ARG A 3 25.93 8.62 63.47
C ARG A 3 25.81 9.31 62.12
N THR A 4 25.53 10.58 62.22
CA THR A 4 25.72 11.69 61.30
C THR A 4 27.19 11.96 60.96
N ARG A 5 27.44 12.62 59.81
CA ARG A 5 28.45 13.64 59.46
C ARG A 5 28.90 13.43 58.02
N ALA A 6 29.26 14.37 57.16
CA ALA A 6 29.11 15.83 57.20
C ALA A 6 29.48 16.29 55.76
N LEU A 7 29.03 17.48 55.40
CA LEU A 7 29.33 18.26 54.18
C LEU A 7 30.81 18.39 53.84
N ALA A 8 31.13 18.50 52.54
CA ALA A 8 32.20 19.38 52.06
C ALA A 8 31.85 19.91 50.66
N LEU A 9 31.56 21.21 50.59
CA LEU A 9 31.61 22.07 49.43
C LEU A 9 33.08 22.28 49.03
N ALA A 10 33.38 22.23 47.70
CA ALA A 10 34.55 22.91 47.16
C ALA A 10 34.18 23.46 45.77
N ALA A 11 34.07 24.75 45.69
CA ALA A 11 34.05 25.54 44.46
C ALA A 11 35.46 25.95 44.09
N VAL A 12 35.91 25.80 42.87
CA VAL A 12 37.07 26.48 42.27
C VAL A 12 36.79 26.63 40.77
N ALA A 13 36.48 27.77 40.34
CA ALA A 13 37.09 28.87 39.59
C ALA A 13 37.73 28.48 38.23
N SER A 14 37.18 29.12 37.25
CA SER A 14 37.55 29.54 35.92
C SER A 14 39.06 29.58 35.56
N THR A 15 39.40 29.05 34.37
CA THR A 15 40.47 29.64 33.54
C THR A 15 40.15 29.42 32.06
N ALA A 16 39.93 30.55 31.38
CA ALA A 16 39.88 30.68 29.93
C ALA A 16 41.33 30.64 29.41
N LEU A 17 41.59 29.79 28.43
CA LEU A 17 42.76 29.93 27.54
C LEU A 17 42.26 30.09 26.10
N ALA A 18 42.41 31.29 25.60
CA ALA A 18 42.37 31.59 24.19
C ALA A 18 43.67 31.16 23.53
N LEU A 19 43.61 30.30 22.54
CA LEU A 19 44.71 30.04 21.61
C LEU A 19 44.22 30.43 20.19
N THR A 20 44.69 31.59 19.76
CA THR A 20 44.66 32.03 18.36
C THR A 20 45.70 31.23 17.57
N ALA A 21 45.28 30.49 16.57
CA ALA A 21 46.14 30.01 15.51
C ALA A 21 45.52 30.43 14.16
N CYS A 22 46.17 31.37 13.52
CA CYS A 22 45.96 31.73 12.11
C CYS A 22 46.40 30.58 11.22
N GLY A 23 45.58 30.12 10.36
CA GLY A 23 45.88 29.26 9.22
C GLY A 23 44.85 29.55 8.14
N SER A 24 45.28 30.34 7.17
CA SER A 24 44.51 30.68 5.98
C SER A 24 44.37 29.48 5.09
N ASP A 25 43.14 29.03 4.85
CA ASP A 25 42.75 28.44 3.59
C ASP A 25 41.26 28.68 3.38
N SER A 26 40.97 29.44 2.34
CA SER A 26 39.64 29.83 1.89
C SER A 26 38.93 28.59 1.34
N LEU A 27 38.05 28.00 2.12
CA LEU A 27 36.97 27.23 1.55
C LEU A 27 35.71 28.07 1.72
N SER A 28 35.19 28.52 0.60
CA SER A 28 33.87 29.12 0.49
C SER A 28 32.87 28.29 1.31
N GLU A 29 32.32 28.91 2.34
CA GLU A 29 31.08 28.44 2.93
C GLU A 29 30.01 28.49 1.85
N GLY A 30 29.76 27.34 1.22
CA GLY A 30 28.58 27.15 0.43
C GLY A 30 27.38 27.24 1.38
N ASP A 31 26.60 28.26 1.11
CA ASP A 31 25.26 28.49 1.61
C ASP A 31 24.56 27.16 1.85
N ALA A 32 24.12 26.90 3.09
CA ALA A 32 23.30 25.78 3.41
C ALA A 32 22.02 25.93 2.57
N SER A 33 22.04 25.26 1.44
CA SER A 33 20.92 25.18 0.52
C SER A 33 19.75 24.65 1.31
N ALA A 34 18.80 25.53 1.60
CA ALA A 34 17.48 25.15 2.07
C ALA A 34 16.98 24.04 1.14
N THR A 35 16.71 22.87 1.71
CA THR A 35 15.94 21.84 1.03
C THR A 35 14.74 22.53 0.41
N PRO A 36 14.50 22.45 -0.90
CA PRO A 36 13.28 23.00 -1.45
C PRO A 36 12.12 22.30 -0.76
N GLU A 37 11.40 22.99 0.10
CA GLU A 37 10.05 22.58 0.43
C GLU A 37 9.35 22.47 -0.91
N ALA A 38 9.01 21.26 -1.30
CA ALA A 38 8.16 21.01 -2.45
C ALA A 38 6.86 21.75 -2.16
N SER A 39 6.75 22.96 -2.70
CA SER A 39 5.54 23.75 -2.68
C SER A 39 4.54 22.94 -3.50
N THR A 40 3.80 22.05 -2.86
CA THR A 40 2.65 21.37 -3.45
C THR A 40 1.55 22.41 -3.63
N SER A 41 1.70 23.23 -4.69
CA SER A 41 0.56 24.00 -5.16
C SER A 41 -0.54 23.02 -5.50
N ALA A 42 -1.74 23.24 -4.95
CA ALA A 42 -2.91 22.43 -5.29
C ALA A 42 -2.99 22.31 -6.83
N PRO A 43 -3.25 21.12 -7.36
CA PRO A 43 -3.28 20.90 -8.80
C PRO A 43 -4.34 21.84 -9.42
N THR A 44 -3.90 22.70 -10.33
CA THR A 44 -4.83 23.56 -11.08
C THR A 44 -5.71 22.71 -11.98
N VAL A 45 -7.01 23.01 -11.97
CA VAL A 45 -7.98 22.38 -12.86
C VAL A 45 -7.63 22.64 -14.33
N ASP A 46 -7.76 21.61 -15.16
CA ASP A 46 -7.51 21.68 -16.60
C ASP A 46 -8.87 21.66 -17.34
N GLU A 47 -9.28 22.81 -17.88
CA GLU A 47 -10.55 22.97 -18.58
C GLU A 47 -10.72 22.03 -19.79
N ALA A 48 -9.62 21.67 -20.45
CA ALA A 48 -9.66 20.70 -21.56
C ALA A 48 -9.98 19.28 -21.07
N LEU A 49 -9.58 18.91 -19.86
CA LEU A 49 -9.95 17.68 -19.21
C LEU A 49 -11.41 17.73 -18.69
N VAL A 50 -11.81 18.82 -18.06
CA VAL A 50 -13.20 19.04 -17.61
C VAL A 50 -14.17 18.87 -18.78
N ALA A 51 -13.84 19.40 -19.96
CA ALA A 51 -14.68 19.26 -21.14
C ALA A 51 -14.93 17.81 -21.58
N LYS A 52 -14.04 16.88 -21.22
CA LYS A 52 -14.13 15.45 -21.57
C LYS A 52 -14.95 14.62 -20.57
N LEU A 53 -15.30 15.16 -19.41
CA LEU A 53 -16.07 14.42 -18.41
C LEU A 53 -17.48 14.12 -18.93
N PRO A 54 -18.04 12.93 -18.58
CA PRO A 54 -19.45 12.65 -18.75
C PRO A 54 -20.31 13.70 -18.04
N GLU A 55 -21.44 14.05 -18.63
CA GLU A 55 -22.33 15.08 -18.07
C GLU A 55 -22.85 14.70 -16.67
N SER A 56 -23.06 13.42 -16.41
CA SER A 56 -23.43 12.90 -15.08
C SER A 56 -22.40 13.24 -14.01
N ILE A 57 -21.11 13.09 -14.32
CA ILE A 57 -20.02 13.42 -13.38
C ILE A 57 -19.85 14.92 -13.22
N LYS A 58 -19.95 15.69 -14.32
CA LYS A 58 -19.92 17.16 -14.25
C LYS A 58 -21.03 17.70 -13.34
N SER A 59 -22.26 17.22 -13.54
CA SER A 59 -23.42 17.68 -12.77
C SER A 59 -23.35 17.24 -11.30
N ALA A 60 -22.83 16.05 -11.02
CA ALA A 60 -22.65 15.55 -9.64
C ALA A 60 -21.49 16.27 -8.91
N GLY A 61 -20.45 16.66 -9.63
CA GLY A 61 -19.21 17.23 -9.07
C GLY A 61 -18.44 16.26 -8.19
N VAL A 62 -18.79 14.98 -8.20
CA VAL A 62 -18.18 13.89 -7.42
C VAL A 62 -18.13 12.61 -8.25
N ILE A 63 -17.07 11.84 -8.09
CA ILE A 63 -16.93 10.49 -8.64
C ILE A 63 -16.88 9.49 -7.50
N LYS A 64 -17.71 8.46 -7.57
CA LYS A 64 -17.82 7.41 -6.55
C LYS A 64 -16.92 6.22 -6.90
N ILE A 65 -16.05 5.84 -5.98
CA ILE A 65 -14.99 4.86 -6.20
C ILE A 65 -15.19 3.65 -5.29
N GLY A 66 -15.36 2.45 -5.89
CA GLY A 66 -15.28 1.19 -5.14
C GLY A 66 -13.84 0.77 -4.93
N THR A 67 -13.48 0.45 -3.69
CA THR A 67 -12.11 0.03 -3.32
C THR A 67 -12.12 -0.99 -2.19
N ASP A 68 -11.16 -1.91 -2.16
CA ASP A 68 -10.97 -2.81 -1.02
C ASP A 68 -9.93 -2.19 -0.07
N ALA A 69 -10.43 -1.49 0.95
CA ALA A 69 -9.61 -0.78 1.91
C ALA A 69 -8.92 -1.70 2.94
N THR A 70 -8.40 -2.84 2.50
CA THR A 70 -7.66 -3.82 3.33
C THR A 70 -6.26 -4.13 2.80
N TYR A 71 -5.80 -3.43 1.73
CA TYR A 71 -4.58 -3.72 0.99
C TYR A 71 -3.50 -2.65 1.17
N GLN A 72 -2.97 -2.53 2.38
CA GLN A 72 -1.88 -1.61 2.71
C GLN A 72 -0.58 -2.00 1.94
N PRO A 73 0.16 -1.03 1.35
CA PRO A 73 0.02 0.43 1.46
C PRO A 73 -0.81 1.07 0.34
N ASN A 74 -1.45 0.30 -0.54
CA ASN A 74 -2.12 0.81 -1.73
C ASN A 74 -3.45 1.48 -1.41
N GLU A 75 -4.35 0.77 -0.73
CA GLU A 75 -5.63 1.29 -0.24
C GLU A 75 -6.01 0.61 1.09
N PHE A 76 -6.20 1.40 2.11
CA PHE A 76 -6.53 0.90 3.45
C PHE A 76 -7.23 1.96 4.30
N LEU A 77 -7.85 1.55 5.41
CA LEU A 77 -8.47 2.48 6.33
C LEU A 77 -7.42 3.15 7.22
N ASP A 78 -7.55 4.46 7.39
CA ASP A 78 -6.79 5.23 8.37
C ASP A 78 -7.13 4.80 9.81
N ALA A 79 -6.42 5.35 10.77
CA ALA A 79 -6.60 5.06 12.20
C ALA A 79 -8.01 5.38 12.73
N ASP A 80 -8.78 6.22 12.03
CA ASP A 80 -10.18 6.52 12.34
C ASP A 80 -11.15 5.37 11.97
N GLY A 81 -10.66 4.36 11.23
CA GLY A 81 -11.43 3.21 10.77
C GLY A 81 -12.48 3.53 9.71
N LYS A 82 -12.41 4.68 9.05
CA LYS A 82 -13.42 5.17 8.09
C LYS A 82 -12.80 5.76 6.84
N THR A 83 -11.79 6.61 6.99
CA THR A 83 -11.13 7.29 5.88
C THR A 83 -10.26 6.31 5.11
N VAL A 84 -10.47 6.21 3.81
CA VAL A 84 -9.59 5.41 2.94
C VAL A 84 -8.38 6.25 2.56
N ILE A 85 -7.21 5.68 2.73
CA ILE A 85 -5.92 6.29 2.42
C ILE A 85 -5.02 5.30 1.67
N GLY A 86 -3.92 5.78 1.11
CA GLY A 86 -2.91 4.96 0.46
C GLY A 86 -2.48 5.47 -0.91
N MET A 87 -1.56 4.76 -1.55
CA MET A 87 -0.98 5.15 -2.83
C MET A 87 -2.03 5.31 -3.93
N ASP A 88 -2.99 4.40 -4.03
CA ASP A 88 -4.05 4.43 -5.03
C ASP A 88 -4.96 5.64 -4.83
N VAL A 89 -5.24 5.97 -3.56
CA VAL A 89 -6.04 7.14 -3.18
C VAL A 89 -5.33 8.43 -3.58
N ASP A 90 -4.07 8.59 -3.18
CA ASP A 90 -3.27 9.78 -3.46
C ASP A 90 -3.14 10.02 -4.98
N LEU A 91 -2.88 8.94 -5.73
CA LEU A 91 -2.73 9.02 -7.18
C LEU A 91 -4.06 9.40 -7.87
N PHE A 92 -5.15 8.71 -7.52
CA PHE A 92 -6.44 8.94 -8.16
C PHE A 92 -7.02 10.31 -7.79
N ASP A 93 -6.89 10.72 -6.54
CA ASP A 93 -7.31 12.06 -6.07
C ASP A 93 -6.55 13.16 -6.81
N ALA A 94 -5.24 13.00 -7.00
CA ALA A 94 -4.43 13.95 -7.78
C ALA A 94 -4.87 14.02 -9.25
N VAL A 95 -5.27 12.90 -9.85
CA VAL A 95 -5.84 12.85 -11.20
C VAL A 95 -7.18 13.56 -11.24
N MET A 96 -8.11 13.26 -10.33
CA MET A 96 -9.45 13.85 -10.29
C MET A 96 -9.43 15.34 -9.98
N ALA A 97 -8.45 15.81 -9.21
CA ALA A 97 -8.23 17.24 -8.98
C ALA A 97 -7.94 18.01 -10.29
N LYS A 98 -7.28 17.37 -11.29
CA LYS A 98 -7.11 17.96 -12.62
C LYS A 98 -8.41 18.12 -13.38
N PHE A 99 -9.37 17.26 -13.12
CA PHE A 99 -10.72 17.33 -13.69
C PHE A 99 -11.66 18.24 -12.87
N GLY A 100 -11.23 18.78 -11.72
CA GLY A 100 -12.07 19.57 -10.83
C GLY A 100 -13.20 18.77 -10.16
N VAL A 101 -13.05 17.45 -10.04
CA VAL A 101 -14.04 16.51 -9.49
C VAL A 101 -13.58 16.02 -8.13
N LYS A 102 -14.48 15.98 -7.15
CA LYS A 102 -14.22 15.38 -5.84
C LYS A 102 -14.33 13.86 -5.92
N THR A 103 -13.61 13.17 -5.07
CA THR A 103 -13.65 11.72 -4.93
C THR A 103 -14.48 11.30 -3.72
N GLU A 104 -15.24 10.22 -3.85
CA GLU A 104 -15.94 9.54 -2.76
C GLU A 104 -15.50 8.07 -2.74
N TRP A 105 -14.62 7.74 -1.82
CA TRP A 105 -14.09 6.38 -1.66
C TRP A 105 -15.04 5.51 -0.83
N VAL A 106 -15.46 4.38 -1.39
CA VAL A 106 -16.44 3.48 -0.78
C VAL A 106 -15.81 2.11 -0.55
N PRO A 107 -15.51 1.74 0.71
CA PRO A 107 -15.01 0.41 1.02
C PRO A 107 -15.96 -0.70 0.55
N SER A 108 -15.40 -1.71 -0.08
CA SER A 108 -16.11 -2.86 -0.64
C SER A 108 -15.21 -4.09 -0.64
N ALA A 109 -15.79 -5.29 -0.64
CA ALA A 109 -15.01 -6.49 -0.88
C ALA A 109 -14.45 -6.49 -2.32
N PHE A 110 -13.20 -6.92 -2.49
CA PHE A 110 -12.48 -6.89 -3.76
C PHE A 110 -13.27 -7.54 -4.91
N ASP A 111 -13.80 -8.74 -4.66
CA ASP A 111 -14.56 -9.52 -5.64
C ASP A 111 -15.91 -8.91 -6.05
N ALA A 112 -16.40 -7.90 -5.32
CA ALA A 112 -17.66 -7.23 -5.60
C ALA A 112 -17.51 -5.91 -6.37
N ILE A 113 -16.29 -5.38 -6.54
CA ILE A 113 -16.06 -4.03 -7.07
C ILE A 113 -16.43 -3.95 -8.56
N ILE A 114 -15.97 -4.90 -9.39
CA ILE A 114 -16.25 -4.87 -10.84
C ILE A 114 -17.76 -4.93 -11.11
N LEU A 115 -18.48 -5.82 -10.41
CA LEU A 115 -19.95 -5.89 -10.50
C LEU A 115 -20.60 -4.58 -10.02
N GLY A 116 -20.03 -3.96 -8.99
CA GLY A 116 -20.48 -2.65 -8.50
C GLY A 116 -20.36 -1.54 -9.56
N VAL A 117 -19.27 -1.55 -10.35
CA VAL A 117 -19.09 -0.64 -11.50
C VAL A 117 -20.12 -0.94 -12.59
N GLN A 118 -20.29 -2.21 -12.97
CA GLN A 118 -21.26 -2.62 -13.99
C GLN A 118 -22.70 -2.22 -13.62
N SER A 119 -23.08 -2.33 -12.37
CA SER A 119 -24.41 -2.00 -11.89
C SER A 119 -24.64 -0.50 -11.64
N GLY A 120 -23.60 0.34 -11.77
CA GLY A 120 -23.66 1.76 -11.46
C GLY A 120 -23.69 2.10 -9.97
N LYS A 121 -23.33 1.14 -9.10
CA LYS A 121 -23.11 1.39 -7.67
C LYS A 121 -21.90 2.30 -7.45
N TYR A 122 -20.87 2.11 -8.28
CA TYR A 122 -19.67 2.93 -8.36
C TYR A 122 -19.50 3.44 -9.78
N ASP A 123 -18.93 4.63 -9.94
CA ASP A 123 -18.54 5.18 -11.24
C ASP A 123 -17.26 4.52 -11.74
N VAL A 124 -16.37 4.13 -10.80
CA VAL A 124 -15.09 3.50 -11.08
C VAL A 124 -14.69 2.56 -9.94
N GLY A 125 -13.84 1.57 -10.23
CA GLY A 125 -13.16 0.74 -9.25
C GLY A 125 -11.66 1.05 -9.28
N VAL A 126 -11.08 1.35 -8.12
CA VAL A 126 -9.62 1.52 -7.94
C VAL A 126 -9.21 0.65 -6.76
N SER A 127 -8.50 -0.45 -7.04
CA SER A 127 -8.11 -1.43 -6.01
C SER A 127 -7.07 -2.41 -6.55
N SER A 128 -5.98 -1.90 -7.13
CA SER A 128 -4.83 -2.70 -7.58
C SER A 128 -5.18 -3.92 -8.46
N PHE A 129 -6.20 -3.79 -9.31
CA PHE A 129 -6.65 -4.88 -10.17
C PHE A 129 -5.63 -5.27 -11.25
N THR A 130 -5.34 -6.56 -11.34
CA THR A 130 -4.64 -7.09 -12.52
C THR A 130 -5.53 -6.93 -13.77
N VAL A 131 -5.00 -6.31 -14.81
CA VAL A 131 -5.64 -6.23 -16.13
C VAL A 131 -5.56 -7.59 -16.81
N ASN A 132 -6.71 -8.19 -17.15
CA ASN A 132 -6.80 -9.42 -17.91
C ASN A 132 -8.04 -9.42 -18.82
N ASN A 133 -8.09 -10.38 -19.77
CA ASN A 133 -9.18 -10.44 -20.76
C ASN A 133 -10.56 -10.64 -20.13
N GLU A 134 -10.64 -11.43 -19.07
CA GLU A 134 -11.90 -11.71 -18.37
C GLU A 134 -12.49 -10.41 -17.75
N ARG A 135 -11.65 -9.63 -17.07
CA ARG A 135 -12.07 -8.36 -16.47
C ARG A 135 -12.32 -7.29 -17.52
N MET A 136 -11.52 -7.25 -18.60
CA MET A 136 -11.73 -6.33 -19.71
C MET A 136 -13.05 -6.60 -20.47
N ALA A 137 -13.58 -7.83 -20.44
CA ALA A 137 -14.90 -8.15 -20.98
C ALA A 137 -16.04 -7.58 -20.09
N GLN A 138 -15.74 -7.23 -18.85
CA GLN A 138 -16.73 -6.75 -17.87
C GLN A 138 -16.66 -5.24 -17.65
N ALA A 139 -15.49 -4.63 -17.73
CA ALA A 139 -15.28 -3.21 -17.52
C ALA A 139 -14.07 -2.71 -18.34
N THR A 140 -14.10 -1.45 -18.76
CA THR A 140 -12.90 -0.80 -19.32
C THR A 140 -11.84 -0.65 -18.23
N MET A 141 -10.64 -1.13 -18.48
CA MET A 141 -9.54 -1.07 -17.53
C MET A 141 -8.45 -0.11 -18.00
N VAL A 142 -7.92 0.68 -17.08
CA VAL A 142 -6.79 1.60 -17.29
C VAL A 142 -5.63 1.16 -16.40
N SER A 143 -4.50 0.83 -17.01
CA SER A 143 -3.28 0.47 -16.26
C SER A 143 -2.62 1.73 -15.70
N TYR A 144 -2.23 1.73 -14.43
CA TYR A 144 -1.56 2.85 -13.77
C TYR A 144 -0.22 2.47 -13.11
N PHE A 145 0.02 1.20 -12.81
CA PHE A 145 1.35 0.71 -12.42
C PHE A 145 1.55 -0.75 -12.82
N LYS A 146 2.79 -1.24 -12.72
CA LYS A 146 3.14 -2.63 -13.04
C LYS A 146 3.38 -3.41 -11.77
N ALA A 147 2.72 -4.55 -11.64
CA ALA A 147 2.90 -5.49 -10.54
C ALA A 147 2.97 -6.93 -11.05
N GLY A 148 3.39 -7.83 -10.21
CA GLY A 148 3.35 -9.27 -10.44
C GLY A 148 2.95 -9.98 -9.16
N THR A 149 2.66 -11.28 -9.23
CA THR A 149 2.39 -12.09 -8.04
C THR A 149 3.65 -12.24 -7.20
N GLN A 150 3.54 -12.01 -5.90
CA GLN A 150 4.60 -12.26 -4.93
C GLN A 150 4.20 -13.35 -3.95
N TRP A 151 5.20 -14.15 -3.54
CA TRP A 151 5.10 -15.06 -2.41
C TRP A 151 5.62 -14.36 -1.16
N VAL A 152 4.80 -14.31 -0.13
CA VAL A 152 5.16 -13.71 1.16
C VAL A 152 5.09 -14.78 2.24
N THR A 153 6.15 -14.85 3.04
CA THR A 153 6.30 -15.78 4.17
C THR A 153 6.62 -15.02 5.45
N GLN A 154 6.63 -15.70 6.58
CA GLN A 154 7.24 -15.14 7.78
C GLN A 154 8.73 -14.86 7.53
N LYS A 155 9.30 -13.92 8.26
CA LYS A 155 10.72 -13.54 8.15
C LYS A 155 11.62 -14.76 8.28
N GLY A 156 12.53 -14.89 7.34
CA GLY A 156 13.48 -16.01 7.29
C GLY A 156 12.92 -17.29 6.67
N ASN A 157 11.70 -17.27 6.15
CA ASN A 157 11.06 -18.42 5.49
C ASN A 157 11.15 -19.73 6.28
N PRO A 158 10.64 -19.79 7.53
CA PRO A 158 10.86 -20.92 8.45
C PRO A 158 10.23 -22.23 7.96
N LYS A 159 9.30 -22.14 7.01
CA LYS A 159 8.63 -23.29 6.41
C LYS A 159 9.27 -23.75 5.10
N ALA A 160 10.42 -23.16 4.74
CA ALA A 160 11.17 -23.44 3.50
C ALA A 160 10.23 -23.45 2.27
N ILE A 161 9.42 -22.40 2.14
CA ILE A 161 8.55 -22.23 0.98
C ILE A 161 9.41 -22.05 -0.27
N ASN A 162 9.14 -22.89 -1.26
CA ASN A 162 9.66 -22.74 -2.61
C ASN A 162 8.49 -22.38 -3.54
N PRO A 163 8.51 -21.22 -4.20
CA PRO A 163 7.47 -20.83 -5.16
C PRO A 163 7.24 -21.85 -6.29
N ASP A 164 8.29 -22.59 -6.68
CA ASP A 164 8.20 -23.59 -7.75
C ASP A 164 7.69 -24.96 -7.26
N ASP A 165 7.68 -25.19 -5.95
CA ASP A 165 7.21 -26.43 -5.34
C ASP A 165 6.62 -26.16 -3.94
N ALA A 166 5.39 -25.68 -3.92
CA ALA A 166 4.64 -25.41 -2.69
C ALA A 166 3.65 -26.55 -2.34
N CYS A 167 3.83 -27.75 -2.92
CA CYS A 167 2.94 -28.89 -2.68
C CYS A 167 2.91 -29.28 -1.19
N GLY A 168 1.70 -29.53 -0.68
CA GLY A 168 1.48 -29.86 0.73
C GLY A 168 1.60 -28.69 1.70
N LYS A 169 1.88 -27.48 1.22
CA LYS A 169 1.94 -26.26 2.03
C LYS A 169 0.56 -25.61 2.18
N THR A 170 0.39 -24.82 3.23
CA THR A 170 -0.80 -24.00 3.44
C THR A 170 -0.56 -22.61 2.91
N VAL A 171 -1.32 -22.20 1.88
CA VAL A 171 -1.17 -20.91 1.22
C VAL A 171 -2.43 -20.09 1.35
N ALA A 172 -2.32 -18.88 1.90
CA ALA A 172 -3.44 -17.95 2.02
C ALA A 172 -3.50 -17.02 0.80
N VAL A 173 -4.72 -16.64 0.40
CA VAL A 173 -4.97 -15.80 -0.77
C VAL A 173 -6.28 -15.03 -0.61
N GLN A 174 -6.35 -13.85 -1.21
CA GLN A 174 -7.59 -13.09 -1.21
C GLN A 174 -8.53 -13.57 -2.32
N LYS A 175 -9.82 -13.66 -1.99
CA LYS A 175 -10.90 -14.06 -2.90
C LYS A 175 -11.02 -13.12 -4.10
N GLY A 176 -11.25 -13.69 -5.29
CA GLY A 176 -11.47 -12.94 -6.54
C GLY A 176 -10.21 -12.32 -7.15
N THR A 177 -9.04 -12.66 -6.63
CA THR A 177 -7.75 -12.28 -7.20
C THR A 177 -7.30 -13.28 -8.27
N VAL A 178 -6.43 -12.86 -9.19
CA VAL A 178 -5.83 -13.78 -10.16
C VAL A 178 -4.99 -14.86 -9.47
N GLN A 179 -4.46 -14.57 -8.29
CA GLN A 179 -3.74 -15.52 -7.46
C GLN A 179 -4.64 -16.65 -6.98
N ALA A 180 -5.88 -16.32 -6.57
CA ALA A 180 -6.86 -17.31 -6.11
C ALA A 180 -7.46 -18.12 -7.26
N ASP A 181 -7.79 -17.45 -8.36
CA ASP A 181 -8.67 -18.02 -9.39
C ASP A 181 -7.88 -18.64 -10.56
N VAL A 182 -6.61 -18.27 -10.73
CA VAL A 182 -5.76 -18.74 -11.84
C VAL A 182 -4.46 -19.38 -11.34
N ASP A 183 -3.66 -18.67 -10.54
CA ASP A 183 -2.30 -19.10 -10.18
C ASP A 183 -2.31 -20.34 -9.26
N LEU A 184 -3.03 -20.29 -8.13
CA LEU A 184 -3.10 -21.42 -7.20
C LEU A 184 -3.76 -22.65 -7.81
N PRO A 185 -4.86 -22.60 -8.56
CA PRO A 185 -5.40 -23.76 -9.25
C PRO A 185 -4.41 -24.42 -10.21
N ALA A 186 -3.63 -23.64 -10.96
CA ALA A 186 -2.60 -24.16 -11.85
C ALA A 186 -1.48 -24.89 -11.07
N ARG A 187 -1.05 -24.33 -9.96
CA ARG A 187 -0.05 -24.95 -9.06
C ARG A 187 -0.58 -26.20 -8.37
N GLN A 188 -1.84 -26.19 -7.93
CA GLN A 188 -2.49 -27.37 -7.38
C GLN A 188 -2.53 -28.53 -8.37
N LYS A 189 -2.91 -28.22 -9.64
CA LYS A 189 -2.88 -29.20 -10.71
C LYS A 189 -1.48 -29.77 -10.94
N ALA A 190 -0.45 -28.94 -10.92
CA ALA A 190 0.94 -29.41 -11.06
C ALA A 190 1.36 -30.33 -9.92
N CYS A 191 0.90 -30.09 -8.69
CA CYS A 191 1.15 -30.99 -7.56
C CYS A 191 0.47 -32.34 -7.75
N THR A 192 -0.80 -32.37 -8.13
CA THR A 192 -1.55 -33.62 -8.37
C THR A 192 -0.98 -34.40 -9.56
N ASP A 193 -0.64 -33.75 -10.65
CA ASP A 193 -0.02 -34.40 -11.83
C ASP A 193 1.33 -35.05 -11.47
N ALA A 194 2.06 -34.46 -10.51
CA ALA A 194 3.32 -35.00 -9.98
C ALA A 194 3.15 -36.03 -8.86
N GLY A 195 1.93 -36.40 -8.49
CA GLY A 195 1.63 -37.33 -7.39
C GLY A 195 2.02 -36.78 -6.01
N LYS A 196 2.13 -35.45 -5.87
CA LYS A 196 2.45 -34.77 -4.61
C LYS A 196 1.15 -34.36 -3.88
N PRO A 197 1.24 -34.10 -2.57
CA PRO A 197 0.10 -33.52 -1.82
C PRO A 197 -0.34 -32.20 -2.39
N GLU A 198 -1.64 -31.94 -2.40
CA GLU A 198 -2.21 -30.68 -2.85
C GLU A 198 -1.79 -29.51 -1.93
N ILE A 199 -1.82 -28.30 -2.47
CA ILE A 199 -1.70 -27.07 -1.67
C ILE A 199 -2.99 -26.92 -0.86
N ASN A 200 -2.87 -26.72 0.46
CA ASN A 200 -4.01 -26.37 1.30
C ASN A 200 -4.28 -24.85 1.16
N VAL A 201 -5.33 -24.48 0.44
CA VAL A 201 -5.63 -23.06 0.14
C VAL A 201 -6.55 -22.48 1.21
N LEU A 202 -6.13 -21.37 1.84
CA LEU A 202 -6.94 -20.57 2.74
C LEU A 202 -7.39 -19.29 2.01
N VAL A 203 -8.68 -19.19 1.74
CA VAL A 203 -9.26 -18.02 1.06
C VAL A 203 -9.94 -17.12 2.09
N ASP A 204 -9.67 -15.82 2.04
CA ASP A 204 -10.41 -14.79 2.78
C ASP A 204 -10.79 -13.63 1.84
N ALA A 205 -11.88 -12.95 2.13
CA ALA A 205 -12.30 -11.78 1.36
C ALA A 205 -11.45 -10.52 1.67
N ASP A 206 -10.75 -10.53 2.80
CA ASP A 206 -10.02 -9.40 3.38
C ASP A 206 -8.52 -9.68 3.32
N GLN A 207 -7.77 -8.86 2.57
CA GLN A 207 -6.32 -9.04 2.40
C GLN A 207 -5.56 -8.89 3.74
N ALA A 208 -6.02 -8.03 4.65
CA ALA A 208 -5.38 -7.90 5.95
C ALA A 208 -5.48 -9.20 6.77
N LYS A 209 -6.59 -9.95 6.64
CA LYS A 209 -6.73 -11.28 7.27
C LYS A 209 -5.87 -12.35 6.61
N VAL A 210 -5.71 -12.29 5.28
CA VAL A 210 -4.75 -13.13 4.56
C VAL A 210 -3.34 -12.91 5.11
N THR A 211 -2.93 -11.64 5.25
CA THR A 211 -1.64 -11.26 5.84
C THR A 211 -1.51 -11.76 7.29
N ALA A 212 -2.53 -11.57 8.12
CA ALA A 212 -2.55 -12.04 9.50
C ALA A 212 -2.44 -13.57 9.61
N SER A 213 -2.95 -14.32 8.63
CA SER A 213 -2.82 -15.78 8.59
C SER A 213 -1.37 -16.23 8.46
N VAL A 214 -0.56 -15.51 7.68
CA VAL A 214 0.89 -15.78 7.59
C VAL A 214 1.61 -15.33 8.86
N GLN A 215 1.29 -14.13 9.37
CA GLN A 215 1.91 -13.61 10.59
C GLN A 215 1.70 -14.54 11.80
N SER A 216 0.51 -15.10 11.94
CA SER A 216 0.17 -16.04 13.03
C SER A 216 0.68 -17.47 12.81
N GLY A 217 1.21 -17.79 11.62
CA GLY A 217 1.61 -19.16 11.25
C GLY A 217 0.44 -20.10 10.91
N LYS A 218 -0.78 -19.57 10.76
CA LYS A 218 -1.95 -20.32 10.27
C LYS A 218 -1.75 -20.72 8.80
N ALA A 219 -1.14 -19.85 8.02
CA ALA A 219 -0.65 -20.13 6.68
C ALA A 219 0.88 -20.14 6.64
N ASP A 220 1.46 -20.97 5.80
CA ASP A 220 2.90 -21.07 5.58
C ASP A 220 3.40 -19.93 4.68
N ALA A 221 2.53 -19.48 3.75
CA ALA A 221 2.76 -18.37 2.83
C ALA A 221 1.44 -17.73 2.42
N MET A 222 1.53 -16.57 1.75
CA MET A 222 0.43 -16.00 0.97
C MET A 222 0.89 -15.62 -0.42
N LEU A 223 -0.05 -15.53 -1.35
CA LEU A 223 0.12 -14.90 -2.65
C LEU A 223 -0.56 -13.53 -2.65
N VAL A 224 0.15 -12.56 -3.19
CA VAL A 224 -0.30 -11.19 -3.27
C VAL A 224 0.26 -10.51 -4.54
#